data_1e6e48613449f71f9c10ee2f4bacc7fb
#
_entry.id   1e6e48613449f71f9c10ee2f4bacc7fb
#
_cell.length_a   1.000
_cell.length_b   1.000
_cell.length_c   1.000
_cell.angle_alpha   90.00
_cell.angle_beta   90.00
_cell.angle_gamma   90.00
#
_symmetry.space_group_name_H-M   'P 1'
#
loop_
_entity.id
_entity.type
_entity.pdbx_description
1 polymer ?
#
loop_
_entity_poly.entity_id
_entity_poly.type
_entity_poly.pdbx_seq_one_letter_code
_entity_poly.pdbx_strand_id
1 'polypeptide(L)'
;VRAPFRARGIPVFETESDALGALHQCTAHRALVAAGASVVFAPTGATVPAGSAPFLSEAQSLGVLAQAGISVVEHELCGSEAAAITAWQRIGAAVAVKACSPDLPHKSEYGLVFLHCDTETKLREAYRACVAGMRAAGANAEGVLVARMLGGRRELALGAKVDPVFGPVVM
;
A
#
# COMPACT_ATOMS: atom_id res chain seq x y z
N VAL A 1 14.29 13.20 42.57
CA VAL A 1 14.95 14.36 41.92
C VAL A 1 14.40 14.61 40.50
N ARG A 2 13.97 13.58 39.72
CA ARG A 2 13.58 13.71 38.31
C ARG A 2 12.15 14.23 38.08
N ALA A 3 11.21 13.98 39.00
CA ALA A 3 9.80 14.30 38.85
C ALA A 3 9.50 15.80 38.62
N PRO A 4 10.11 16.74 39.31
CA PRO A 4 9.84 18.18 39.12
C PRO A 4 10.27 18.68 37.72
N PHE A 5 11.29 18.10 37.13
CA PHE A 5 11.76 18.45 35.78
C PHE A 5 10.78 17.92 34.71
N ARG A 6 10.36 16.65 34.83
CA ARG A 6 9.38 16.04 33.92
C ARG A 6 8.04 16.77 33.96
N ALA A 7 7.58 17.19 35.13
CA ALA A 7 6.34 17.95 35.30
C ALA A 7 6.37 19.31 34.58
N ARG A 8 7.55 19.84 34.28
CA ARG A 8 7.74 21.09 33.54
C ARG A 8 8.10 20.87 32.06
N GLY A 9 7.97 19.63 31.55
CA GLY A 9 8.31 19.28 30.18
C GLY A 9 9.83 19.28 29.89
N ILE A 10 10.67 19.27 30.93
CA ILE A 10 12.11 19.22 30.75
C ILE A 10 12.54 17.76 30.58
N PRO A 11 13.20 17.40 29.46
CA PRO A 11 13.69 16.03 29.24
C PRO A 11 14.69 15.63 30.32
N VAL A 12 14.53 14.42 30.84
CA VAL A 12 15.46 13.85 31.83
C VAL A 12 15.90 12.49 31.34
N PHE A 13 17.18 12.33 31.17
CA PHE A 13 17.82 11.12 30.65
C PHE A 13 18.42 10.31 31.81
N GLU A 14 18.63 9.03 31.57
CA GLU A 14 19.21 8.11 32.56
C GLU A 14 20.72 8.18 32.59
N THR A 15 21.32 8.39 31.42
CA THR A 15 22.78 8.53 31.27
C THR A 15 23.12 9.81 30.51
N GLU A 16 24.38 10.27 30.68
CA GLU A 16 24.92 11.39 29.94
C GLU A 16 24.98 11.10 28.44
N SER A 17 25.24 9.84 28.06
CA SER A 17 25.28 9.41 26.68
C SER A 17 23.92 9.59 25.99
N ASP A 18 22.81 9.25 26.66
CA ASP A 18 21.46 9.45 26.15
C ASP A 18 21.14 10.94 25.97
N ALA A 19 21.55 11.76 26.95
CA ALA A 19 21.36 13.20 26.89
C ALA A 19 22.14 13.83 25.73
N LEU A 20 23.39 13.43 25.54
CA LEU A 20 24.23 13.91 24.43
C LEU A 20 23.71 13.41 23.09
N GLY A 21 23.27 12.17 23.02
CA GLY A 21 22.62 11.60 21.82
C GLY A 21 21.37 12.39 21.42
N ALA A 22 20.50 12.68 22.36
CA ALA A 22 19.29 13.48 22.11
C ALA A 22 19.63 14.91 21.67
N LEU A 23 20.62 15.55 22.30
CA LEU A 23 21.08 16.88 21.92
C LEU A 23 21.69 16.89 20.51
N HIS A 24 22.47 15.86 20.16
CA HIS A 24 23.02 15.68 18.81
C HIS A 24 21.89 15.56 17.78
N GLN A 25 20.88 14.72 18.03
CA GLN A 25 19.74 14.57 17.14
C GLN A 25 18.97 15.88 16.95
N CYS A 26 18.73 16.63 18.02
CA CYS A 26 18.07 17.94 17.95
C CYS A 26 18.89 18.95 17.13
N THR A 27 20.21 18.99 17.30
CA THR A 27 21.08 19.91 16.55
C THR A 27 21.17 19.52 15.08
N ALA A 28 21.28 18.22 14.76
CA ALA A 28 21.27 17.71 13.40
C ALA A 28 19.94 18.04 12.70
N HIS A 29 18.81 17.83 13.38
CA HIS A 29 17.50 18.17 12.86
C HIS A 29 17.36 19.68 12.58
N ARG A 30 17.80 20.53 13.52
CA ARG A 30 17.79 21.99 13.31
C ARG A 30 18.65 22.42 12.12
N ALA A 31 19.81 21.79 11.94
CA ALA A 31 20.67 22.05 10.79
C ALA A 31 19.96 21.66 9.46
N LEU A 32 19.28 20.53 9.41
CA LEU A 32 18.49 20.11 8.26
C LEU A 32 17.36 21.09 7.95
N VAL A 33 16.61 21.52 8.97
CA VAL A 33 15.54 22.51 8.81
C VAL A 33 16.10 23.86 8.34
N ALA A 34 17.22 24.31 8.90
CA ALA A 34 17.89 25.56 8.51
C ALA A 34 18.47 25.52 7.09
N ALA A 35 18.90 24.35 6.62
CA ALA A 35 19.38 24.16 5.26
C ALA A 35 18.29 24.32 4.20
N GLY A 36 17.04 24.49 4.60
CA GLY A 36 15.93 24.84 3.71
C GLY A 36 15.63 23.76 2.67
N ALA A 37 15.83 22.50 3.03
CA ALA A 37 15.39 21.36 2.21
C ALA A 37 13.83 21.30 2.22
N SER A 38 13.20 22.33 1.69
CA SER A 38 11.81 22.24 1.26
C SER A 38 11.79 21.33 0.05
N VAL A 39 11.54 20.06 0.28
CA VAL A 39 11.10 19.19 -0.82
C VAL A 39 9.72 19.73 -1.21
N VAL A 40 9.70 20.58 -2.23
CA VAL A 40 8.47 21.03 -2.84
C VAL A 40 7.92 19.82 -3.59
N PHE A 41 7.03 19.08 -2.94
CA PHE A 41 6.19 18.12 -3.64
C PHE A 41 5.28 18.91 -4.55
N ALA A 42 5.58 18.97 -5.83
CA ALA A 42 4.62 19.43 -6.80
C ALA A 42 3.41 18.47 -6.72
N PRO A 43 2.19 18.97 -6.50
CA PRO A 43 1.02 18.09 -6.53
C PRO A 43 0.94 17.43 -7.89
N THR A 44 0.97 16.11 -7.93
CA THR A 44 0.98 15.31 -9.16
C THR A 44 -0.38 15.34 -9.89
N GLY A 45 -1.38 15.99 -9.32
CA GLY A 45 -2.75 15.98 -9.86
C GLY A 45 -3.46 14.63 -9.70
N ALA A 46 -2.83 13.65 -9.05
CA ALA A 46 -3.48 12.39 -8.75
C ALA A 46 -4.68 12.63 -7.83
N THR A 47 -5.85 12.17 -8.25
CA THR A 47 -7.09 12.28 -7.47
C THR A 47 -7.40 10.95 -6.81
N VAL A 48 -7.61 10.99 -5.50
CA VAL A 48 -8.11 9.82 -4.77
C VAL A 48 -9.63 9.74 -5.02
N PRO A 49 -10.15 8.58 -5.47
CA PRO A 49 -11.58 8.43 -5.68
C PRO A 49 -12.35 8.73 -4.39
N ALA A 50 -13.38 9.56 -4.50
CA ALA A 50 -14.31 9.79 -3.40
C ALA A 50 -15.17 8.53 -3.21
N GLY A 51 -15.08 7.90 -2.05
CA GLY A 51 -15.84 6.70 -1.71
C GLY A 51 -16.30 6.72 -0.26
N SER A 52 -17.31 5.92 0.04
CA SER A 52 -17.79 5.72 1.41
C SER A 52 -16.96 4.69 2.20
N ALA A 53 -16.11 3.95 1.54
CA ALA A 53 -15.24 2.95 2.18
C ALA A 53 -13.99 3.62 2.78
N PRO A 54 -13.55 3.19 3.98
CA PRO A 54 -12.34 3.72 4.61
C PRO A 54 -11.05 3.35 3.88
N PHE A 55 -11.10 2.36 2.98
CA PHE A 55 -9.97 1.89 2.20
C PHE A 55 -10.29 1.91 0.70
N LEU A 56 -9.27 2.19 -0.10
CA LEU A 56 -9.33 1.96 -1.53
C LEU A 56 -9.13 0.48 -1.82
N SER A 57 -9.80 -0.04 -2.85
CA SER A 57 -9.48 -1.36 -3.38
C SER A 57 -8.08 -1.39 -4.01
N GLU A 58 -7.53 -2.59 -4.26
CA GLU A 58 -6.21 -2.69 -4.90
C GLU A 58 -6.22 -2.08 -6.31
N ALA A 59 -7.29 -2.27 -7.08
CA ALA A 59 -7.41 -1.68 -8.41
C ALA A 59 -7.44 -0.14 -8.35
N GLN A 60 -8.21 0.44 -7.42
CA GLN A 60 -8.25 1.88 -7.21
C GLN A 60 -6.89 2.43 -6.77
N SER A 61 -6.21 1.74 -5.85
CA SER A 61 -4.88 2.12 -5.35
C SER A 61 -3.84 2.13 -6.48
N LEU A 62 -3.83 1.09 -7.32
CA LEU A 62 -2.95 1.02 -8.49
C LEU A 62 -3.24 2.16 -9.48
N GLY A 63 -4.51 2.51 -9.67
CA GLY A 63 -4.91 3.64 -10.50
C GLY A 63 -4.38 4.98 -9.98
N VAL A 64 -4.48 5.23 -8.67
CA VAL A 64 -3.93 6.44 -8.02
C VAL A 64 -2.41 6.50 -8.16
N LEU A 65 -1.72 5.39 -7.93
CA LEU A 65 -0.26 5.32 -8.08
C LEU A 65 0.17 5.60 -9.53
N ALA A 66 -0.52 5.01 -10.51
CA ALA A 66 -0.24 5.26 -11.93
C ALA A 66 -0.45 6.73 -12.30
N GLN A 67 -1.53 7.37 -11.83
CA GLN A 67 -1.77 8.80 -12.04
C GLN A 67 -0.68 9.68 -11.40
N ALA A 68 -0.10 9.23 -10.29
CA ALA A 68 1.03 9.90 -9.65
C ALA A 68 2.37 9.66 -10.36
N GLY A 69 2.39 8.95 -11.50
CA GLY A 69 3.61 8.65 -12.25
C GLY A 69 4.44 7.50 -11.68
N ILE A 70 3.89 6.75 -10.73
CA ILE A 70 4.54 5.56 -10.17
C ILE A 70 4.26 4.37 -11.10
N SER A 71 5.31 3.67 -11.51
CA SER A 71 5.15 2.46 -12.32
C SER A 71 4.45 1.37 -11.52
N VAL A 72 3.35 0.87 -12.05
CA VAL A 72 2.58 -0.22 -11.47
C VAL A 72 2.69 -1.46 -12.33
N VAL A 73 2.47 -2.63 -11.72
CA VAL A 73 2.42 -3.90 -12.46
C VAL A 73 1.29 -3.88 -13.50
N GLU A 74 1.51 -4.52 -14.64
CA GLU A 74 0.46 -4.73 -15.63
C GLU A 74 -0.68 -5.54 -15.01
N HIS A 75 -1.89 -4.98 -15.04
CA HIS A 75 -3.05 -5.57 -14.39
C HIS A 75 -4.34 -5.20 -15.11
N GLU A 76 -5.39 -5.93 -14.81
CA GLU A 76 -6.76 -5.62 -15.25
C GLU A 76 -7.78 -6.06 -14.19
N LEU A 77 -8.76 -5.20 -13.93
CA LEU A 77 -9.92 -5.52 -13.11
C LEU A 77 -11.00 -6.15 -13.98
N CYS A 78 -11.29 -7.41 -13.73
CA CYS A 78 -12.16 -8.23 -14.54
C CYS A 78 -13.52 -8.46 -13.86
N GLY A 79 -14.60 -8.03 -14.52
CA GLY A 79 -15.98 -8.25 -14.05
C GLY A 79 -16.56 -9.61 -14.46
N SER A 80 -15.86 -10.38 -15.30
CA SER A 80 -16.31 -11.71 -15.76
C SER A 80 -15.14 -12.66 -15.95
N GLU A 81 -15.42 -13.96 -15.91
CA GLU A 81 -14.42 -15.00 -16.17
C GLU A 81 -13.84 -14.89 -17.59
N ALA A 82 -14.65 -14.54 -18.57
CA ALA A 82 -14.20 -14.34 -19.95
C ALA A 82 -13.22 -13.16 -20.05
N ALA A 83 -13.50 -12.04 -19.35
CA ALA A 83 -12.61 -10.90 -19.29
C ALA A 83 -11.26 -11.28 -18.63
N ALA A 84 -11.28 -12.08 -17.57
CA ALA A 84 -10.07 -12.55 -16.90
C ALA A 84 -9.19 -13.40 -17.84
N ILE A 85 -9.80 -14.27 -18.65
CA ILE A 85 -9.06 -15.07 -19.65
C ILE A 85 -8.44 -14.17 -20.71
N THR A 86 -9.19 -13.20 -21.22
CA THR A 86 -8.68 -12.23 -22.21
C THR A 86 -7.51 -11.42 -21.65
N ALA A 87 -7.62 -10.96 -20.40
CA ALA A 87 -6.55 -10.25 -19.71
C ALA A 87 -5.29 -11.11 -19.55
N TRP A 88 -5.44 -12.36 -19.13
CA TRP A 88 -4.33 -13.30 -19.01
C TRP A 88 -3.66 -13.58 -20.36
N GLN A 89 -4.42 -13.81 -21.41
CA GLN A 89 -3.89 -14.03 -22.76
C GLN A 89 -3.10 -12.82 -23.25
N ARG A 90 -3.60 -11.60 -22.98
CA ARG A 90 -2.91 -10.35 -23.32
C ARG A 90 -1.61 -10.18 -22.55
N ILE A 91 -1.61 -10.49 -21.25
CA ILE A 91 -0.41 -10.44 -20.40
C ILE A 91 0.64 -11.44 -20.88
N GLY A 92 0.24 -12.61 -21.38
CA GLY A 92 1.11 -13.61 -21.98
C GLY A 92 2.14 -14.23 -21.02
N ALA A 93 1.85 -14.21 -19.72
CA ALA A 93 2.71 -14.75 -18.66
C ALA A 93 1.85 -15.28 -17.50
N ALA A 94 2.49 -15.95 -16.53
CA ALA A 94 1.81 -16.31 -15.29
C ALA A 94 1.27 -15.06 -14.58
N VAL A 95 0.10 -15.16 -13.99
CA VAL A 95 -0.58 -14.07 -13.30
C VAL A 95 -0.92 -14.40 -11.86
N ALA A 96 -1.08 -13.37 -11.06
CA ALA A 96 -1.77 -13.41 -9.78
C ALA A 96 -3.23 -13.05 -9.99
N VAL A 97 -4.14 -13.83 -9.42
CA VAL A 97 -5.59 -13.61 -9.45
C VAL A 97 -6.04 -13.30 -8.03
N LYS A 98 -6.68 -12.16 -7.84
CA LYS A 98 -7.01 -11.67 -6.50
C LYS A 98 -8.43 -11.13 -6.46
N ALA A 99 -9.14 -11.39 -5.38
CA ALA A 99 -10.40 -10.69 -5.11
C ALA A 99 -10.16 -9.18 -4.99
N CYS A 100 -11.05 -8.37 -5.54
CA CYS A 100 -10.95 -6.92 -5.47
C CYS A 100 -12.22 -6.33 -4.84
N SER A 101 -12.07 -5.82 -3.62
CA SER A 101 -13.11 -5.17 -2.85
C SER A 101 -12.47 -4.23 -1.83
N PRO A 102 -13.03 -3.02 -1.62
CA PRO A 102 -12.58 -2.13 -0.55
C PRO A 102 -12.88 -2.69 0.85
N ASP A 103 -13.83 -3.63 0.97
CA ASP A 103 -14.22 -4.24 2.24
C ASP A 103 -13.28 -5.38 2.67
N LEU A 104 -12.35 -5.79 1.80
CA LEU A 104 -11.42 -6.90 2.04
C LEU A 104 -9.96 -6.45 1.93
N PRO A 105 -9.46 -5.58 2.84
CA PRO A 105 -8.09 -5.10 2.80
C PRO A 105 -7.05 -6.23 2.99
N HIS A 106 -7.39 -7.26 3.77
CA HIS A 106 -6.51 -8.40 4.09
C HIS A 106 -6.95 -9.70 3.38
N LYS A 107 -7.18 -9.62 2.08
CA LYS A 107 -7.69 -10.73 1.25
C LYS A 107 -6.87 -12.03 1.32
N SER A 108 -5.58 -11.95 1.69
CA SER A 108 -4.73 -13.12 1.90
C SER A 108 -5.21 -13.99 3.08
N GLU A 109 -5.75 -13.37 4.12
CA GLU A 109 -6.29 -14.07 5.29
C GLU A 109 -7.57 -14.85 4.95
N TYR A 110 -8.28 -14.41 3.92
CA TYR A 110 -9.46 -15.09 3.38
C TYR A 110 -9.12 -16.13 2.30
N GLY A 111 -7.82 -16.33 1.98
CA GLY A 111 -7.41 -17.24 0.92
C GLY A 111 -7.81 -16.79 -0.49
N LEU A 112 -8.03 -15.50 -0.71
CA LEU A 112 -8.53 -14.92 -1.96
C LEU A 112 -7.42 -14.31 -2.83
N VAL A 113 -6.22 -14.86 -2.72
CA VAL A 113 -5.04 -14.52 -3.54
C VAL A 113 -4.46 -15.81 -4.10
N PHE A 114 -4.50 -15.95 -5.42
CA PHE A 114 -3.99 -17.11 -6.15
C PHE A 114 -2.80 -16.68 -7.00
N LEU A 115 -1.65 -17.27 -6.72
CA LEU A 115 -0.40 -16.96 -7.41
C LEU A 115 -0.09 -18.01 -8.46
N HIS A 116 0.75 -17.63 -9.42
CA HIS A 116 1.24 -18.55 -10.48
C HIS A 116 0.12 -19.22 -11.29
N CYS A 117 -0.94 -18.47 -11.62
CA CYS A 117 -1.94 -18.93 -12.57
C CYS A 117 -1.34 -18.85 -13.98
N ASP A 118 -0.81 -19.95 -14.46
CA ASP A 118 -0.08 -20.11 -15.71
C ASP A 118 -0.88 -20.93 -16.77
N THR A 119 -2.07 -21.42 -16.40
CA THR A 119 -2.99 -22.14 -17.28
C THR A 119 -4.40 -21.58 -17.17
N GLU A 120 -5.18 -21.73 -18.24
CA GLU A 120 -6.58 -21.29 -18.26
C GLU A 120 -7.40 -21.98 -17.16
N THR A 121 -7.14 -23.25 -16.90
CA THR A 121 -7.85 -24.01 -15.85
C THR A 121 -7.61 -23.37 -14.47
N LYS A 122 -6.34 -23.12 -14.10
CA LYS A 122 -6.01 -22.46 -12.83
C LYS A 122 -6.63 -21.07 -12.73
N LEU A 123 -6.61 -20.31 -13.83
CA LEU A 123 -7.21 -18.98 -13.87
C LEU A 123 -8.73 -19.03 -13.59
N ARG A 124 -9.44 -19.95 -14.26
CA ARG A 124 -10.89 -20.14 -14.08
C ARG A 124 -11.23 -20.53 -12.63
N GLU A 125 -10.49 -21.49 -12.08
CA GLU A 125 -10.66 -21.92 -10.70
C GLU A 125 -10.42 -20.78 -9.71
N ALA A 126 -9.32 -20.04 -9.88
CA ALA A 126 -9.00 -18.87 -9.07
C ALA A 126 -10.06 -17.77 -9.18
N TYR A 127 -10.53 -17.47 -10.40
CA TYR A 127 -11.59 -16.48 -10.61
C TYR A 127 -12.86 -16.86 -9.85
N ARG A 128 -13.33 -18.10 -10.01
CA ARG A 128 -14.53 -18.61 -9.34
C ARG A 128 -14.40 -18.61 -7.82
N ALA A 129 -13.23 -18.99 -7.32
CA ALA A 129 -12.93 -18.97 -5.88
C ALA A 129 -12.95 -17.54 -5.32
N CYS A 130 -12.37 -16.57 -6.04
CA CYS A 130 -12.44 -15.16 -5.65
C CYS A 130 -13.89 -14.66 -5.58
N VAL A 131 -14.69 -14.92 -6.60
CA VAL A 131 -16.12 -14.50 -6.64
C VAL A 131 -16.91 -15.15 -5.51
N ALA A 132 -16.73 -16.46 -5.31
CA ALA A 132 -17.42 -17.19 -4.24
C ALA A 132 -17.01 -16.67 -2.85
N GLY A 133 -15.73 -16.41 -2.64
CA GLY A 133 -15.20 -15.91 -1.37
C GLY A 133 -15.67 -14.49 -1.03
N MET A 134 -15.67 -13.58 -2.01
CA MET A 134 -16.24 -12.24 -1.81
C MET A 134 -17.72 -12.29 -1.45
N ARG A 135 -18.46 -13.16 -2.14
CA ARG A 135 -19.89 -13.36 -1.84
C ARG A 135 -20.12 -13.93 -0.45
N ALA A 136 -19.33 -14.92 -0.04
CA ALA A 136 -19.42 -15.52 1.29
C ALA A 136 -19.09 -14.53 2.40
N ALA A 137 -18.16 -13.61 2.15
CA ALA A 137 -17.80 -12.53 3.07
C ALA A 137 -18.80 -11.36 3.09
N GLY A 138 -19.83 -11.36 2.21
CA GLY A 138 -20.77 -10.25 2.08
C GLY A 138 -20.12 -8.94 1.61
N ALA A 139 -18.94 -9.03 0.97
CA ALA A 139 -18.17 -7.88 0.53
C ALA A 139 -18.74 -7.26 -0.75
N ASN A 140 -18.61 -5.93 -0.86
CA ASN A 140 -18.94 -5.22 -2.09
C ASN A 140 -17.86 -5.51 -3.16
N ALA A 141 -18.13 -6.48 -4.03
CA ALA A 141 -17.18 -6.94 -5.04
C ALA A 141 -17.09 -5.94 -6.19
N GLU A 142 -15.90 -5.37 -6.42
CA GLU A 142 -15.61 -4.59 -7.63
C GLU A 142 -15.25 -5.48 -8.83
N GLY A 143 -14.72 -6.68 -8.56
CA GLY A 143 -14.31 -7.64 -9.56
C GLY A 143 -13.18 -8.53 -9.08
N VAL A 144 -12.50 -9.15 -10.03
CA VAL A 144 -11.28 -9.96 -9.79
C VAL A 144 -10.11 -9.29 -10.51
N LEU A 145 -9.07 -8.98 -9.77
CA LEU A 145 -7.86 -8.38 -10.31
C LEU A 145 -6.94 -9.48 -10.86
N VAL A 146 -6.60 -9.37 -12.14
CA VAL A 146 -5.61 -10.21 -12.81
C VAL A 146 -4.36 -9.37 -13.02
N ALA A 147 -3.25 -9.76 -12.43
CA ALA A 147 -2.00 -9.00 -12.48
C ALA A 147 -0.83 -9.89 -12.86
N ARG A 148 0.11 -9.37 -13.66
CA ARG A 148 1.34 -10.08 -14.04
C ARG A 148 2.12 -10.50 -12.81
N MET A 149 2.57 -11.74 -12.74
CA MET A 149 3.54 -12.18 -11.74
C MET A 149 4.89 -11.53 -12.00
N LEU A 150 5.42 -10.87 -10.97
CA LEU A 150 6.78 -10.33 -10.99
C LEU A 150 7.71 -11.30 -10.27
N GLY A 151 8.86 -11.57 -10.90
CA GLY A 151 9.95 -12.28 -10.27
C GLY A 151 10.92 -11.30 -9.62
N GLY A 152 11.38 -11.59 -8.41
CA GLY A 152 12.36 -10.75 -7.74
C GLY A 152 13.03 -11.50 -6.58
N ARG A 153 14.27 -11.10 -6.26
CA ARG A 153 15.01 -11.68 -5.11
C ARG A 153 14.73 -10.92 -3.81
N ARG A 154 14.17 -9.73 -3.90
CA ARG A 154 13.89 -8.86 -2.75
C ARG A 154 12.54 -8.19 -2.93
N GLU A 155 11.78 -8.16 -1.88
CA GLU A 155 10.56 -7.38 -1.76
C GLU A 155 10.84 -6.22 -0.81
N LEU A 156 10.40 -5.03 -1.19
CA LEU A 156 10.48 -3.83 -0.36
C LEU A 156 9.07 -3.35 -0.09
N ALA A 157 8.76 -3.12 1.17
CA ALA A 157 7.52 -2.48 1.57
C ALA A 157 7.76 -0.98 1.75
N LEU A 158 6.96 -0.17 1.07
CA LEU A 158 6.95 1.27 1.23
C LEU A 158 5.60 1.68 1.82
N GLY A 159 5.64 2.42 2.90
CA GLY A 159 4.47 2.99 3.53
C GLY A 159 4.54 4.52 3.52
N ALA A 160 3.40 5.16 3.35
CA ALA A 160 3.29 6.61 3.49
C ALA A 160 2.08 6.95 4.37
N LYS A 161 2.25 7.93 5.24
CA LYS A 161 1.16 8.48 6.03
C LYS A 161 1.35 9.98 6.24
N VAL A 162 0.26 10.67 6.53
CA VAL A 162 0.34 12.05 7.01
C VAL A 162 0.40 12.01 8.54
N ASP A 163 1.52 12.42 9.08
CA ASP A 163 1.70 12.57 10.52
C ASP A 163 1.22 13.96 10.95
N PRO A 164 0.48 14.09 12.06
CA PRO A 164 -0.05 15.38 12.49
C PRO A 164 1.03 16.40 12.90
N VAL A 165 2.24 15.95 13.23
CA VAL A 165 3.35 16.80 13.65
C VAL A 165 4.37 16.99 12.53
N PHE A 166 4.72 15.92 11.82
CA PHE A 166 5.77 15.93 10.80
C PHE A 166 5.26 16.06 9.36
N GLY A 167 3.92 16.04 9.15
CA GLY A 167 3.36 16.03 7.80
C GLY A 167 3.54 14.69 7.09
N PRO A 168 3.72 14.66 5.75
CA PRO A 168 3.90 13.43 5.01
C PRO A 168 5.19 12.70 5.41
N VAL A 169 5.06 11.44 5.81
CA VAL A 169 6.16 10.55 6.20
C VAL A 169 6.13 9.32 5.32
N VAL A 170 7.29 8.93 4.80
CA VAL A 170 7.51 7.70 4.03
C VAL A 170 8.42 6.77 4.83
N MET A 171 8.07 5.49 4.87
CA MET A 171 8.78 4.45 5.61
C MET A 171 9.18 3.31 4.68
#